data_09b7f66cf758187e5f2b622402ca3e6c
#
_entry.id   09b7f66cf758187e5f2b622402ca3e6c
#
_cell.length_a   1.000
_cell.length_b   1.000
_cell.length_c   1.000
_cell.angle_alpha   90.00
_cell.angle_beta   90.00
_cell.angle_gamma   90.00
#
_symmetry.space_group_name_H-M   'P 1'
#
loop_
_entity.id
_entity.type
_entity.pdbx_description
1 polymer ?
#
loop_
_entity_poly.entity_id
_entity_poly.type
_entity_poly.pdbx_seq_one_letter_code
_entity_poly.pdbx_strand_id
1 'polypeptide(L)'
;DFVLSVRDETDAELLVQEYYDTNLSIYAWDSSAAVLATPERKNHPVFHVATMGSDSRHTYLDADGKEVTTDALTVETGRLVYGNGNPASEEFDSLTDYCFAGGAVEVRLAWQLLNFYDPPTAQVRDDYYENYEVRGLSIRQIFLSGFCRTEEEITSATGWGAYTLETWRTPTYHERLKQSYYLLQQVFAAAE
;
A
#
# COMPACT_ATOMS: atom_id res chain seq x y z
N ASP A 1 -5.21 -11.46 3.37
CA ASP A 1 -3.88 -12.02 3.06
C ASP A 1 -3.22 -11.25 1.93
N PHE A 2 -1.87 -11.28 1.92
CA PHE A 2 -1.05 -10.60 0.92
C PHE A 2 -0.05 -11.58 0.33
N VAL A 3 0.33 -11.34 -0.92
CA VAL A 3 1.42 -12.04 -1.59
C VAL A 3 2.37 -11.01 -2.16
N LEU A 4 3.63 -11.09 -1.76
CA LEU A 4 4.71 -10.34 -2.37
C LEU A 4 5.35 -11.21 -3.45
N SER A 5 5.29 -10.75 -4.69
CA SER A 5 5.90 -11.39 -5.85
C SER A 5 7.07 -10.53 -6.33
N VAL A 6 8.26 -11.07 -6.35
CA VAL A 6 9.46 -10.39 -6.88
C VAL A 6 10.10 -11.29 -7.91
N ARG A 7 10.20 -10.82 -9.15
CA ARG A 7 10.80 -11.57 -10.26
C ARG A 7 12.17 -11.04 -10.64
N ASP A 8 12.27 -9.74 -10.82
CA ASP A 8 13.52 -9.06 -11.18
C ASP A 8 13.48 -7.58 -10.75
N GLU A 9 14.40 -6.77 -11.26
CA GLU A 9 14.52 -5.33 -10.95
C GLU A 9 13.39 -4.47 -11.52
N THR A 10 12.55 -5.03 -12.38
CA THR A 10 11.49 -4.31 -13.10
C THR A 10 10.09 -4.89 -12.83
N ASP A 11 10.02 -6.05 -12.18
CA ASP A 11 8.78 -6.77 -11.97
C ASP A 11 8.67 -7.28 -10.53
N ALA A 12 8.08 -6.44 -9.69
CA ALA A 12 7.71 -6.79 -8.32
C ALA A 12 6.36 -6.20 -7.96
N GLU A 13 5.54 -7.00 -7.30
CA GLU A 13 4.15 -6.68 -6.99
C GLU A 13 3.77 -7.12 -5.58
N LEU A 14 3.04 -6.26 -4.89
CA LEU A 14 2.27 -6.63 -3.71
C LEU A 14 0.83 -6.91 -4.15
N LEU A 15 0.41 -8.15 -3.96
CA LEU A 15 -0.94 -8.60 -4.26
C LEU A 15 -1.73 -8.71 -2.96
N VAL A 16 -3.00 -8.36 -3.02
CA VAL A 16 -3.96 -8.50 -1.92
C VAL A 16 -5.04 -9.49 -2.33
N GLN A 17 -5.46 -10.32 -1.38
CA GLN A 17 -6.61 -11.20 -1.59
C GLN A 17 -7.86 -10.33 -1.73
N GLU A 18 -8.65 -10.58 -2.77
CA GLU A 18 -9.72 -9.68 -3.23
C GLU A 18 -10.76 -9.32 -2.16
N TYR A 19 -11.09 -10.25 -1.27
CA TYR A 19 -12.04 -10.01 -0.20
C TYR A 19 -11.50 -9.06 0.88
N TYR A 20 -10.19 -9.01 1.06
CA TYR A 20 -9.53 -8.16 2.06
C TYR A 20 -8.94 -6.86 1.47
N ASP A 21 -9.23 -6.55 0.22
CA ASP A 21 -8.89 -5.24 -0.34
C ASP A 21 -9.91 -4.18 0.12
N THR A 22 -9.66 -3.62 1.29
CA THR A 22 -10.52 -2.60 1.87
C THR A 22 -10.54 -1.30 1.06
N ASN A 23 -9.49 -1.02 0.30
CA ASN A 23 -9.45 0.17 -0.55
C ASN A 23 -10.39 0.00 -1.75
N LEU A 24 -10.35 -1.17 -2.39
CA LEU A 24 -11.27 -1.46 -3.49
C LEU A 24 -12.72 -1.44 -3.01
N SER A 25 -13.00 -2.05 -1.86
CA SER A 25 -14.37 -2.17 -1.35
C SER A 25 -14.97 -0.85 -0.86
N ILE A 26 -14.17 0.04 -0.29
CA ILE A 26 -14.64 1.34 0.22
C ILE A 26 -14.85 2.33 -0.93
N TYR A 27 -14.01 2.29 -1.96
CA TYR A 27 -13.98 3.30 -3.02
C TYR A 27 -14.57 2.84 -4.35
N ALA A 28 -14.71 1.54 -4.56
CA ALA A 28 -15.37 1.02 -5.75
C ALA A 28 -16.90 1.04 -5.55
N TRP A 29 -17.51 2.14 -5.82
CA TRP A 29 -18.97 2.31 -5.88
C TRP A 29 -19.61 1.58 -7.06
N ASP A 30 -18.83 0.80 -7.78
CA ASP A 30 -19.27 0.02 -8.92
C ASP A 30 -19.90 -1.30 -8.46
N SER A 31 -20.91 -1.75 -9.19
CA SER A 31 -21.57 -3.03 -9.01
C SER A 31 -20.64 -4.23 -9.03
N SER A 32 -19.47 -4.11 -9.64
CA SER A 32 -18.42 -5.13 -9.64
C SER A 32 -17.83 -5.36 -8.24
N ALA A 33 -17.69 -4.33 -7.43
CA ALA A 33 -17.18 -4.46 -6.06
C ALA A 33 -18.16 -5.24 -5.15
N ALA A 34 -19.46 -5.07 -5.36
CA ALA A 34 -20.48 -5.84 -4.63
C ALA A 34 -20.37 -7.35 -4.90
N VAL A 35 -19.84 -7.75 -6.05
CA VAL A 35 -19.60 -9.16 -6.39
C VAL A 35 -18.41 -9.73 -5.62
N LEU A 36 -17.41 -8.91 -5.29
CA LEU A 36 -16.24 -9.33 -4.52
C LEU A 36 -16.57 -9.52 -3.02
N ALA A 37 -17.65 -8.92 -2.56
CA ALA A 37 -18.05 -8.86 -1.15
C ALA A 37 -18.90 -10.04 -0.68
N THR A 38 -18.89 -11.16 -1.37
CA THR A 38 -19.70 -12.32 -0.94
C THR A 38 -18.93 -13.18 0.07
N PRO A 39 -19.59 -13.72 1.11
CA PRO A 39 -18.96 -14.59 2.10
C PRO A 39 -18.23 -15.79 1.49
N GLU A 40 -18.68 -16.27 0.34
CA GLU A 40 -18.06 -17.38 -0.39
C GLU A 40 -16.65 -17.04 -0.87
N ARG A 41 -16.33 -15.76 -1.02
CA ARG A 41 -15.03 -15.28 -1.48
C ARG A 41 -14.03 -15.03 -0.35
N LYS A 42 -14.45 -15.12 0.90
CA LYS A 42 -13.59 -14.86 2.07
C LYS A 42 -12.28 -15.65 2.07
N ASN A 43 -12.27 -16.86 1.55
CA ASN A 43 -11.08 -17.72 1.45
C ASN A 43 -10.76 -18.11 0.00
N HIS A 44 -11.27 -17.33 -0.95
CA HIS A 44 -11.03 -17.60 -2.36
C HIS A 44 -9.57 -17.27 -2.72
N PRO A 45 -8.85 -18.15 -3.46
CA PRO A 45 -7.44 -17.94 -3.75
C PRO A 45 -7.20 -16.98 -4.93
N VAL A 46 -7.97 -15.90 -5.01
CA VAL A 46 -7.81 -14.85 -6.01
C VAL A 46 -7.18 -13.63 -5.38
N PHE A 47 -6.07 -13.21 -5.97
CA PHE A 47 -5.30 -12.05 -5.59
C PHE A 47 -5.18 -11.11 -6.78
N HIS A 48 -5.17 -9.82 -6.51
CA HIS A 48 -4.90 -8.78 -7.49
C HIS A 48 -3.89 -7.79 -6.94
N VAL A 49 -3.29 -6.99 -7.81
CA VAL A 49 -2.35 -5.94 -7.40
C VAL A 49 -3.06 -4.99 -6.45
N ALA A 50 -2.44 -4.70 -5.31
CA ALA A 50 -2.99 -3.76 -4.36
C ALA A 50 -3.20 -2.40 -5.01
N THR A 51 -4.41 -1.84 -4.88
CA THR A 51 -4.80 -0.57 -5.49
C THR A 51 -5.30 0.40 -4.44
N MET A 52 -5.17 1.68 -4.74
CA MET A 52 -5.79 2.75 -3.97
C MET A 52 -6.71 3.56 -4.88
N GLY A 53 -7.97 3.66 -4.50
CA GLY A 53 -8.94 4.51 -5.16
C GLY A 53 -8.99 5.90 -4.50
N SER A 54 -9.15 6.94 -5.30
CA SER A 54 -9.58 8.23 -4.81
C SER A 54 -11.10 8.35 -4.92
N ASP A 55 -11.75 8.76 -3.85
CA ASP A 55 -13.21 9.00 -3.78
C ASP A 55 -13.66 10.16 -4.67
N SER A 56 -12.87 10.67 -5.53
CA SER A 56 -13.11 12.00 -6.03
C SER A 56 -13.71 12.03 -7.43
N ARG A 57 -15.00 11.83 -7.50
CA ARG A 57 -15.78 12.59 -8.48
C ARG A 57 -16.02 13.99 -7.89
N HIS A 58 -15.08 14.88 -8.03
CA HIS A 58 -15.29 16.27 -7.68
C HIS A 58 -15.84 17.03 -8.88
N THR A 59 -16.93 17.69 -8.66
CA THR A 59 -17.45 18.66 -9.63
C THR A 59 -17.00 20.05 -9.21
N TYR A 60 -16.31 20.75 -10.10
CA TYR A 60 -15.83 22.12 -9.90
C TYR A 60 -16.08 22.96 -11.16
N LEU A 61 -16.03 24.26 -11.01
CA LEU A 61 -16.06 25.19 -12.15
C LEU A 61 -14.61 25.46 -12.59
N ASP A 62 -14.33 25.28 -13.87
CA ASP A 62 -13.06 25.68 -14.46
C ASP A 62 -12.93 27.22 -14.57
N ALA A 63 -11.82 27.68 -15.14
CA ALA A 63 -11.54 29.11 -15.29
C ALA A 63 -12.56 29.85 -16.18
N ASP A 64 -13.25 29.14 -17.04
CA ASP A 64 -14.29 29.64 -17.93
C ASP A 64 -15.70 29.56 -17.32
N GLY A 65 -15.82 29.08 -16.08
CA GLY A 65 -17.09 28.89 -15.38
C GLY A 65 -17.87 27.67 -15.83
N LYS A 66 -17.23 26.74 -16.56
CA LYS A 66 -17.83 25.50 -17.00
C LYS A 66 -17.69 24.43 -15.90
N GLU A 67 -18.77 23.70 -15.69
CA GLU A 67 -18.76 22.55 -14.77
C GLU A 67 -17.93 21.40 -15.35
N VAL A 68 -16.93 20.96 -14.60
CA VAL A 68 -16.05 19.85 -14.91
C VAL A 68 -16.15 18.84 -13.78
N THR A 69 -16.41 17.58 -14.13
CA THR A 69 -16.39 16.47 -13.18
C THR A 69 -15.13 15.62 -13.43
N THR A 70 -14.34 15.42 -12.39
CA THR A 70 -13.20 14.48 -12.44
C THR A 70 -13.70 13.06 -12.22
N ASP A 71 -13.14 12.10 -12.96
CA ASP A 71 -13.35 10.69 -12.69
C ASP A 71 -12.64 10.24 -11.43
N ALA A 72 -13.15 9.20 -10.79
CA ALA A 72 -12.43 8.52 -9.74
C ALA A 72 -11.12 7.95 -10.29
N LEU A 73 -10.01 8.21 -9.60
CA LEU A 73 -8.70 7.72 -9.96
C LEU A 73 -8.39 6.46 -9.16
N THR A 74 -8.04 5.39 -9.85
CA THR A 74 -7.49 4.18 -9.24
C THR A 74 -6.01 4.09 -9.59
N VAL A 75 -5.17 3.89 -8.56
CA VAL A 75 -3.72 3.76 -8.71
C VAL A 75 -3.30 2.39 -8.18
N GLU A 76 -2.53 1.65 -8.97
CA GLU A 76 -1.92 0.38 -8.56
C GLU A 76 -0.75 0.65 -7.60
N THR A 77 -1.06 0.77 -6.33
CA THR A 77 -0.05 1.03 -5.27
C THR A 77 0.78 -0.20 -4.93
N GLY A 78 0.38 -1.37 -5.38
CA GLY A 78 1.11 -2.61 -5.24
C GLY A 78 2.21 -2.82 -6.29
N ARG A 79 2.38 -1.93 -7.26
CA ARG A 79 3.54 -1.94 -8.16
C ARG A 79 4.75 -1.40 -7.42
N LEU A 80 5.73 -2.25 -7.15
CA LEU A 80 6.88 -1.91 -6.33
C LEU A 80 8.02 -1.35 -7.15
N VAL A 81 8.75 -0.39 -6.59
CA VAL A 81 9.85 0.32 -7.23
C VAL A 81 11.19 -0.24 -6.75
N TYR A 82 11.99 -0.72 -7.72
CA TYR A 82 13.38 -1.11 -7.48
C TYR A 82 14.29 0.11 -7.33
N GLY A 83 15.26 0.03 -6.42
CA GLY A 83 16.23 1.09 -6.26
C GLY A 83 17.10 0.95 -5.02
N ASN A 84 17.68 2.06 -4.59
CA ASN A 84 18.52 2.12 -3.40
C ASN A 84 17.79 2.84 -2.25
N GLY A 85 17.24 2.08 -1.33
CA GLY A 85 16.55 2.60 -0.14
C GLY A 85 17.45 2.94 1.04
N ASN A 86 18.79 2.84 0.91
CA ASN A 86 19.74 3.14 1.98
C ASN A 86 19.94 4.66 2.12
N PRO A 87 19.48 5.31 3.20
CA PRO A 87 19.59 6.75 3.37
C PRO A 87 21.03 7.26 3.54
N ALA A 88 22.00 6.37 3.75
CA ALA A 88 23.43 6.72 3.82
C ALA A 88 24.13 6.66 2.45
N SER A 89 23.44 6.22 1.40
CA SER A 89 23.98 6.17 0.04
C SER A 89 23.77 7.49 -0.69
N GLU A 90 24.70 7.85 -1.55
CA GLU A 90 24.54 8.98 -2.47
C GLU A 90 23.46 8.72 -3.53
N GLU A 91 23.18 7.44 -3.81
CA GLU A 91 22.15 7.00 -4.76
C GLU A 91 20.79 6.76 -4.08
N PHE A 92 20.60 7.26 -2.85
CA PHE A 92 19.36 7.06 -2.11
C PHE A 92 18.13 7.59 -2.85
N ASP A 93 17.15 6.73 -3.02
CA ASP A 93 15.81 7.09 -3.48
C ASP A 93 14.75 6.70 -2.44
N SER A 94 14.02 7.70 -1.96
CA SER A 94 12.97 7.51 -0.96
C SER A 94 11.75 6.75 -1.49
N LEU A 95 11.60 6.61 -2.80
CA LEU A 95 10.52 5.87 -3.46
C LEU A 95 10.84 4.38 -3.63
N THR A 96 12.07 3.96 -3.31
CA THR A 96 12.45 2.55 -3.40
C THR A 96 11.66 1.69 -2.45
N ASP A 97 11.06 0.63 -2.97
CA ASP A 97 10.35 -0.39 -2.21
C ASP A 97 11.17 -1.66 -2.03
N TYR A 98 12.04 -2.01 -2.97
CA TYR A 98 12.87 -3.21 -2.86
C TYR A 98 14.23 -3.07 -3.56
N CYS A 99 15.16 -3.92 -3.13
CA CYS A 99 16.45 -4.10 -3.78
C CYS A 99 16.96 -5.53 -3.63
N PHE A 100 17.94 -5.89 -4.46
CA PHE A 100 18.71 -7.11 -4.31
C PHE A 100 20.06 -6.81 -3.68
N ALA A 101 20.32 -7.43 -2.52
CA ALA A 101 21.58 -7.22 -1.81
C ALA A 101 22.06 -8.53 -1.17
N GLY A 102 23.33 -8.88 -1.38
CA GLY A 102 23.97 -10.02 -0.73
C GLY A 102 23.31 -11.38 -0.96
N GLY A 103 22.62 -11.56 -2.10
CA GLY A 103 21.87 -12.80 -2.39
C GLY A 103 20.49 -12.88 -1.72
N ALA A 104 20.03 -11.76 -1.18
CA ALA A 104 18.70 -11.61 -0.59
C ALA A 104 17.91 -10.51 -1.30
N VAL A 105 16.61 -10.52 -1.10
CA VAL A 105 15.71 -9.43 -1.46
C VAL A 105 15.37 -8.67 -0.21
N GLU A 106 15.67 -7.38 -0.17
CA GLU A 106 15.22 -6.47 0.87
C GLU A 106 13.99 -5.73 0.39
N VAL A 107 12.95 -5.69 1.21
CA VAL A 107 11.67 -5.04 0.86
C VAL A 107 11.24 -4.12 1.99
N ARG A 108 10.80 -2.92 1.62
CA ARG A 108 10.25 -1.92 2.52
C ARG A 108 8.86 -1.52 2.05
N LEU A 109 7.85 -1.93 2.78
CA LEU A 109 6.46 -1.60 2.47
C LEU A 109 5.91 -0.57 3.45
N ALA A 110 5.10 0.35 2.94
CA ALA A 110 4.31 1.21 3.79
C ALA A 110 3.27 0.38 4.56
N TRP A 111 3.06 0.66 5.83
CA TRP A 111 2.11 -0.05 6.67
C TRP A 111 0.69 -0.06 6.07
N GLN A 112 0.31 1.02 5.40
CA GLN A 112 -1.00 1.17 4.77
C GLN A 112 -1.24 0.15 3.65
N LEU A 113 -0.18 -0.27 2.95
CA LEU A 113 -0.28 -1.31 1.91
C LEU A 113 -0.64 -2.67 2.50
N LEU A 114 -0.37 -2.88 3.79
CA LEU A 114 -0.73 -4.09 4.53
C LEU A 114 -1.97 -3.90 5.41
N ASN A 115 -2.84 -2.96 5.06
CA ASN A 115 -4.07 -2.63 5.76
C ASN A 115 -3.90 -2.14 7.21
N PHE A 116 -2.70 -1.74 7.64
CA PHE A 116 -2.54 -1.06 8.92
C PHE A 116 -3.11 0.35 8.83
N TYR A 117 -4.00 0.69 9.76
CA TYR A 117 -4.50 2.05 9.90
C TYR A 117 -3.92 2.76 11.14
N ASP A 118 -3.53 2.00 12.17
CA ASP A 118 -2.80 2.50 13.34
C ASP A 118 -1.62 1.57 13.69
N PRO A 119 -0.51 1.68 12.96
CA PRO A 119 0.66 0.85 13.17
C PRO A 119 1.23 0.89 14.61
N PRO A 120 1.27 2.06 15.31
CA PRO A 120 1.76 2.15 16.67
C PRO A 120 1.05 1.23 17.66
N THR A 121 -0.23 0.99 17.46
CA THR A 121 -1.05 0.12 18.30
C THR A 121 -1.30 -1.25 17.68
N ALA A 122 -0.61 -1.55 16.58
CA ALA A 122 -0.75 -2.79 15.82
C ALA A 122 -2.20 -3.09 15.42
N GLN A 123 -2.88 -2.06 14.90
CA GLN A 123 -4.24 -2.18 14.42
C GLN A 123 -4.29 -2.20 12.90
N VAL A 124 -5.00 -3.19 12.36
CA VAL A 124 -5.31 -3.32 10.95
C VAL A 124 -6.79 -3.03 10.72
N ARG A 125 -7.18 -2.74 9.49
CA ARG A 125 -8.58 -2.68 9.09
C ARG A 125 -9.17 -4.07 9.19
N ASP A 126 -10.31 -4.17 9.88
CA ASP A 126 -11.07 -5.40 10.01
C ASP A 126 -11.84 -5.69 8.71
N ASP A 127 -12.46 -6.85 8.69
CA ASP A 127 -13.30 -7.31 7.61
C ASP A 127 -14.49 -6.35 7.38
N TYR A 128 -14.34 -5.51 6.36
CA TYR A 128 -15.33 -4.51 5.99
C TYR A 128 -16.71 -5.15 5.69
N TYR A 129 -16.69 -6.30 5.08
CA TYR A 129 -17.93 -6.94 4.60
C TYR A 129 -18.75 -7.62 5.71
N GLU A 130 -18.15 -7.91 6.84
CA GLU A 130 -18.91 -8.43 7.98
C GLU A 130 -19.80 -7.36 8.62
N ASN A 131 -19.33 -6.12 8.63
CA ASN A 131 -19.97 -5.05 9.38
C ASN A 131 -20.37 -3.85 8.51
N TYR A 132 -19.93 -3.79 7.27
CA TYR A 132 -20.06 -2.64 6.35
C TYR A 132 -19.53 -1.33 6.94
N GLU A 133 -18.54 -1.43 7.78
CA GLU A 133 -17.86 -0.30 8.38
C GLU A 133 -16.37 -0.61 8.58
N VAL A 134 -15.56 0.44 8.54
CA VAL A 134 -14.11 0.32 8.78
C VAL A 134 -13.90 0.29 10.29
N ARG A 135 -13.56 -0.88 10.81
CA ARG A 135 -13.18 -1.08 12.21
C ARG A 135 -11.71 -1.41 12.32
N GLY A 136 -11.15 -1.20 13.51
CA GLY A 136 -9.81 -1.65 13.86
C GLY A 136 -9.83 -3.03 14.50
N LEU A 137 -8.99 -3.90 13.99
CA LEU A 137 -8.68 -5.19 14.60
C LEU A 137 -7.25 -5.13 15.15
N SER A 138 -7.10 -5.31 16.46
CA SER A 138 -5.76 -5.42 17.06
C SER A 138 -5.17 -6.79 16.76
N ILE A 139 -3.98 -6.79 16.19
CA ILE A 139 -3.21 -8.00 15.91
C ILE A 139 -1.92 -8.00 16.74
N ARG A 140 -1.33 -9.18 16.94
CA ARG A 140 -0.08 -9.32 17.68
C ARG A 140 1.06 -9.84 16.82
N GLN A 141 0.72 -10.51 15.74
CA GLN A 141 1.68 -11.21 14.91
C GLN A 141 1.30 -11.12 13.43
N ILE A 142 2.33 -11.11 12.61
CA ILE A 142 2.23 -11.34 11.17
C ILE A 142 2.87 -12.70 10.90
N PHE A 143 2.19 -13.53 10.12
CA PHE A 143 2.72 -14.81 9.69
C PHE A 143 3.31 -14.66 8.29
N LEU A 144 4.51 -15.14 8.11
CA LEU A 144 5.28 -15.06 6.89
C LEU A 144 5.69 -16.45 6.43
N SER A 145 5.57 -16.69 5.14
CA SER A 145 6.12 -17.86 4.46
C SER A 145 6.64 -17.43 3.10
N GLY A 146 7.58 -18.13 2.55
CA GLY A 146 8.15 -17.81 1.25
C GLY A 146 8.48 -19.04 0.43
N PHE A 147 8.49 -18.87 -0.87
CA PHE A 147 8.96 -19.90 -1.79
C PHE A 147 9.64 -19.25 -3.01
N CYS A 148 10.60 -19.95 -3.56
CA CYS A 148 11.16 -19.65 -4.88
C CYS A 148 10.59 -20.66 -5.88
N ARG A 149 10.29 -20.19 -7.07
CA ARG A 149 9.80 -21.04 -8.15
C ARG A 149 10.39 -20.62 -9.49
N THR A 150 10.52 -21.60 -10.37
CA THR A 150 10.63 -21.39 -11.80
C THR A 150 9.22 -21.43 -12.42
N GLU A 151 9.12 -21.30 -13.74
CA GLU A 151 7.83 -21.50 -14.43
C GLU A 151 7.25 -22.90 -14.24
N GLU A 152 8.12 -23.91 -14.04
CA GLU A 152 7.75 -25.32 -14.02
C GLU A 152 7.54 -25.86 -12.60
N GLU A 153 8.35 -25.42 -11.61
CA GLU A 153 8.33 -26.02 -10.27
C GLU A 153 8.72 -25.06 -9.15
N ILE A 154 8.32 -25.38 -7.93
CA ILE A 154 8.80 -24.75 -6.70
C ILE A 154 10.18 -25.33 -6.37
N THR A 155 11.21 -24.50 -6.43
CA THR A 155 12.61 -24.91 -6.19
C THR A 155 12.99 -24.92 -4.73
N SER A 156 12.35 -24.06 -3.93
CA SER A 156 12.52 -24.03 -2.46
C SER A 156 11.31 -23.40 -1.80
N ALA A 157 11.04 -23.78 -0.57
CA ALA A 157 9.98 -23.20 0.25
C ALA A 157 10.40 -23.16 1.72
N THR A 158 9.92 -22.15 2.44
CA THR A 158 10.06 -22.04 3.91
C THR A 158 8.75 -22.41 4.58
N GLY A 159 8.83 -22.90 5.82
CA GLY A 159 7.65 -22.99 6.68
C GLY A 159 7.15 -21.61 7.11
N TRP A 160 5.99 -21.59 7.78
CA TRP A 160 5.44 -20.38 8.37
C TRP A 160 6.29 -19.92 9.55
N GLY A 161 6.71 -18.68 9.53
CA GLY A 161 7.31 -17.96 10.63
C GLY A 161 6.35 -16.90 11.18
N ALA A 162 6.40 -16.65 12.47
CA ALA A 162 5.64 -15.60 13.12
C ALA A 162 6.54 -14.41 13.46
N TYR A 163 6.19 -13.23 13.02
CA TYR A 163 6.79 -11.99 13.47
C TYR A 163 5.88 -11.33 14.50
N THR A 164 6.38 -11.11 15.71
CA THR A 164 5.64 -10.44 16.77
C THR A 164 5.77 -8.93 16.62
N LEU A 165 4.63 -8.25 16.53
CA LEU A 165 4.56 -6.81 16.45
C LEU A 165 4.81 -6.18 17.82
N GLU A 166 5.74 -5.23 17.86
CA GLU A 166 5.94 -4.38 19.03
C GLU A 166 5.10 -3.12 18.88
N THR A 167 4.39 -2.74 19.93
CA THR A 167 3.65 -1.49 19.96
C THR A 167 4.55 -0.36 20.47
N TRP A 168 4.32 0.85 19.95
CA TRP A 168 5.03 2.04 20.41
C TRP A 168 4.06 3.19 20.65
N ARG A 169 4.37 4.05 21.63
CA ARG A 169 3.46 5.11 22.05
C ARG A 169 3.59 6.38 21.24
N THR A 170 4.76 6.63 20.70
CA THR A 170 5.06 7.84 19.95
C THR A 170 5.87 7.45 18.73
N PRO A 171 5.35 7.64 17.52
CA PRO A 171 6.17 7.44 16.33
C PRO A 171 7.34 8.42 16.39
N THR A 172 8.55 7.91 16.16
CA THR A 172 9.68 8.78 15.89
C THR A 172 9.52 9.30 14.47
N TYR A 173 9.47 10.61 14.30
CA TYR A 173 9.42 11.22 12.99
C TYR A 173 10.48 12.33 12.90
N HIS A 174 10.97 12.52 11.69
CA HIS A 174 11.79 13.67 11.37
C HIS A 174 10.95 14.61 10.52
N GLU A 175 10.69 15.80 11.06
CA GLU A 175 10.05 16.83 10.26
C GLU A 175 11.03 17.38 9.23
N ARG A 176 10.62 17.41 7.98
CA ARG A 176 11.31 18.11 6.91
C ARG A 176 10.29 18.98 6.19
N LEU A 177 10.54 20.26 6.20
CA LEU A 177 9.72 21.20 5.43
C LEU A 177 9.81 20.87 3.95
N LYS A 178 8.67 20.82 3.27
CA LYS A 178 8.63 20.62 1.82
C LYS A 178 9.33 21.78 1.12
N GLN A 179 9.93 21.53 -0.03
CA GLN A 179 10.56 22.58 -0.83
C GLN A 179 9.59 23.71 -1.19
N SER A 180 8.31 23.38 -1.38
CA SER A 180 7.24 24.37 -1.60
C SER A 180 7.14 25.40 -0.50
N TYR A 181 7.46 25.07 0.76
CA TYR A 181 7.49 26.05 1.86
C TYR A 181 8.51 27.15 1.60
N TYR A 182 9.73 26.79 1.21
CA TYR A 182 10.79 27.77 0.95
C TYR A 182 10.51 28.59 -0.31
N LEU A 183 9.90 28.01 -1.32
CA LEU A 183 9.47 28.74 -2.53
C LEU A 183 8.39 29.76 -2.20
N LEU A 184 7.38 29.40 -1.41
CA LEU A 184 6.33 30.32 -0.97
C LEU A 184 6.91 31.44 -0.11
N GLN A 185 7.84 31.13 0.78
CA GLN A 185 8.52 32.12 1.60
C GLN A 185 9.27 33.17 0.74
N GLN A 186 9.95 32.73 -0.33
CA GLN A 186 10.61 33.62 -1.27
C GLN A 186 9.62 34.50 -2.05
N VAL A 187 8.50 33.89 -2.51
CA VAL A 187 7.45 34.62 -3.23
C VAL A 187 6.83 35.72 -2.35
N PHE A 188 6.52 35.41 -1.10
CA PHE A 188 5.95 36.40 -0.19
C PHE A 188 6.95 37.51 0.18
N ALA A 189 8.23 37.18 0.38
CA ALA A 189 9.25 38.17 0.64
C ALA A 189 9.54 39.11 -0.56
N ALA A 190 9.24 38.66 -1.77
CA ALA A 190 9.38 39.48 -2.97
C ALA A 190 8.13 40.34 -3.29
N ALA A 191 7.04 40.13 -2.58
CA ALA A 191 5.77 40.84 -2.76
C ALA A 191 5.63 42.09 -1.85
N GLU A 192 6.57 42.29 -0.92
CA GLU A 192 6.73 43.52 -0.13
C GLU A 192 7.57 44.57 -0.86
#